data_66070bff0fa0dc133d3e06e113f899ce
#
_entry.id   66070bff0fa0dc133d3e06e113f899ce
#
_cell.length_a   1.000
_cell.length_b   1.000
_cell.length_c   1.000
_cell.angle_alpha   90.00
_cell.angle_beta   90.00
_cell.angle_gamma   90.00
#
_symmetry.space_group_name_H-M   'P 1'
#
loop_
_entity.id
_entity.type
_entity.pdbx_description
1 polymer ?
#
loop_
_entity_poly.entity_id
_entity_poly.type
_entity_poly.pdbx_seq_one_letter_code
_entity_poly.pdbx_strand_id
1 'polypeptide(L)'
;VEESAILYANGQAAAAEALLRDSLDNFGQAERLPWWMLFDLYQASGQEAAFESIAIDYASHFETSPPPWKPLQPLEDAPRLAGVAATETPGPVLDSAIAPRLQRLLASTAPLVRVDVGAVRSANAEGCALLLAALQSLRKEGRELVLAGADTLLAVLRPMLAVGDRSSGEAPWLLLLELLLLSNREKDFEESAMDYCVTFEVSPPSFETLKHVSTAAPAPGAGDRFLLPQLAAGDCAPLLEAIDAYADGRALLVLDCSRLARMDYACATALQGRLRVHTEQERQVELRELNHLVAALLRLLGYGDGVRLYPHRY
;
A
#
# COMPACT_ATOMS: atom_id res chain seq x y z
N VAL A 1 -7.50 21.39 -9.22
CA VAL A 1 -7.13 19.95 -9.35
C VAL A 1 -5.77 19.79 -10.03
N GLU A 2 -5.57 20.28 -11.23
CA GLU A 2 -4.31 20.15 -11.97
C GLU A 2 -3.14 20.88 -11.28
N GLU A 3 -3.34 22.12 -10.88
CA GLU A 3 -2.36 22.91 -10.14
C GLU A 3 -1.99 22.24 -8.80
N SER A 4 -2.98 21.67 -8.10
CA SER A 4 -2.73 20.93 -6.85
C SER A 4 -1.84 19.71 -7.06
N ALA A 5 -1.99 18.99 -8.19
CA ALA A 5 -1.14 17.86 -8.53
C ALA A 5 0.32 18.30 -8.79
N ILE A 6 0.51 19.43 -9.47
CA ILE A 6 1.85 20.00 -9.71
C ILE A 6 2.52 20.44 -8.40
N LEU A 7 1.79 21.15 -7.54
CA LEU A 7 2.28 21.58 -6.23
C LEU A 7 2.69 20.39 -5.37
N TYR A 8 1.85 19.34 -5.36
CA TYR A 8 2.15 18.12 -4.61
C TYR A 8 3.38 17.40 -5.15
N ALA A 9 3.52 17.29 -6.47
CA ALA A 9 4.70 16.72 -7.11
C ALA A 9 5.99 17.46 -6.70
N ASN A 10 5.92 18.77 -6.56
CA ASN A 10 7.04 19.62 -6.13
C ASN A 10 7.26 19.61 -4.59
N GLY A 11 6.56 18.76 -3.83
CA GLY A 11 6.70 18.67 -2.39
C GLY A 11 5.98 19.77 -1.60
N GLN A 12 5.13 20.56 -2.24
CA GLN A 12 4.36 21.65 -1.63
C GLN A 12 2.97 21.14 -1.16
N ALA A 13 2.95 20.15 -0.28
CA ALA A 13 1.73 19.48 0.15
C ALA A 13 0.70 20.44 0.77
N ALA A 14 1.14 21.39 1.61
CA ALA A 14 0.25 22.36 2.24
C ALA A 14 -0.43 23.30 1.22
N ALA A 15 0.29 23.72 0.18
CA ALA A 15 -0.28 24.54 -0.89
C ALA A 15 -1.26 23.73 -1.76
N ALA A 16 -0.94 22.47 -2.04
CA ALA A 16 -1.83 21.55 -2.74
C ALA A 16 -3.12 21.32 -1.95
N GLU A 17 -3.03 21.11 -0.64
CA GLU A 17 -4.17 20.97 0.27
C GLU A 17 -5.08 22.20 0.23
N ALA A 18 -4.51 23.39 0.38
CA ALA A 18 -5.28 24.65 0.37
C ALA A 18 -6.09 24.82 -0.93
N LEU A 19 -5.48 24.55 -2.09
CA LEU A 19 -6.18 24.61 -3.38
C LEU A 19 -7.26 23.53 -3.52
N LEU A 20 -7.04 22.33 -3.00
CA LEU A 20 -8.04 21.26 -3.03
C LEU A 20 -9.24 21.62 -2.15
N ARG A 21 -9.00 22.17 -0.95
CA ARG A 21 -10.08 22.63 -0.07
C ARG A 21 -10.91 23.75 -0.70
N ASP A 22 -10.26 24.75 -1.31
CA ASP A 22 -10.96 25.79 -2.07
C ASP A 22 -11.78 25.20 -3.23
N SER A 23 -11.28 24.16 -3.88
CA SER A 23 -12.01 23.45 -4.93
C SER A 23 -13.26 22.72 -4.41
N LEU A 24 -13.27 22.24 -3.16
CA LEU A 24 -14.48 21.64 -2.56
C LEU A 24 -15.59 22.66 -2.39
N ASP A 25 -15.27 23.90 -1.99
CA ASP A 25 -16.24 24.96 -1.80
C ASP A 25 -16.86 25.41 -3.13
N ASN A 26 -16.07 25.38 -4.21
CA ASN A 26 -16.48 25.88 -5.52
C ASN A 26 -17.10 24.81 -6.45
N PHE A 27 -16.57 23.57 -6.43
CA PHE A 27 -16.92 22.51 -7.40
C PHE A 27 -17.24 21.17 -6.73
N GLY A 28 -16.95 21.01 -5.45
CA GLY A 28 -17.03 19.74 -4.72
C GLY A 28 -18.44 19.15 -4.60
N GLN A 29 -19.47 19.91 -4.98
CA GLN A 29 -20.85 19.41 -4.93
C GLN A 29 -21.17 18.41 -6.05
N ALA A 30 -20.41 18.38 -7.14
CA ALA A 30 -20.64 17.50 -8.28
C ALA A 30 -19.52 16.50 -8.54
N GLU A 31 -18.30 16.81 -8.11
CA GLU A 31 -17.11 16.06 -8.47
C GLU A 31 -16.42 15.42 -7.24
N ARG A 32 -16.24 14.13 -7.28
CA ARG A 32 -15.56 13.39 -6.20
C ARG A 32 -14.04 13.49 -6.25
N LEU A 33 -13.45 13.85 -7.38
CA LEU A 33 -12.00 13.84 -7.58
C LEU A 33 -11.23 14.73 -6.58
N PRO A 34 -11.62 15.97 -6.27
CA PRO A 34 -10.93 16.76 -5.26
C PRO A 34 -10.93 16.13 -3.87
N TRP A 35 -12.02 15.44 -3.49
CA TRP A 35 -12.12 14.68 -2.25
C TRP A 35 -11.14 13.50 -2.22
N TRP A 36 -11.11 12.72 -3.30
CA TRP A 36 -10.19 11.60 -3.41
C TRP A 36 -8.72 12.02 -3.36
N MET A 37 -8.39 13.16 -3.99
CA MET A 37 -7.05 13.74 -3.93
C MET A 37 -6.68 14.17 -2.50
N LEU A 38 -7.62 14.73 -1.73
CA LEU A 38 -7.41 15.07 -0.32
C LEU A 38 -7.24 13.83 0.54
N PHE A 39 -8.04 12.79 0.33
CA PHE A 39 -7.85 11.52 1.04
C PHE A 39 -6.45 10.94 0.77
N ASP A 40 -6.00 10.93 -0.48
CA ASP A 40 -4.65 10.48 -0.84
C ASP A 40 -3.55 11.33 -0.18
N LEU A 41 -3.72 12.65 -0.17
CA LEU A 41 -2.78 13.58 0.43
C LEU A 41 -2.64 13.32 1.95
N TYR A 42 -3.76 13.19 2.65
CA TYR A 42 -3.74 12.97 4.10
C TYR A 42 -3.18 11.60 4.48
N GLN A 43 -3.51 10.55 3.71
CA GLN A 43 -2.94 9.22 3.92
C GLN A 43 -1.41 9.22 3.68
N ALA A 44 -0.95 9.93 2.65
CA ALA A 44 0.48 10.05 2.33
C ALA A 44 1.26 10.89 3.35
N SER A 45 0.60 11.84 4.02
CA SER A 45 1.21 12.73 5.01
C SER A 45 0.92 12.35 6.47
N GLY A 46 0.18 11.27 6.72
CA GLY A 46 -0.16 10.80 8.06
C GLY A 46 -1.10 11.73 8.84
N GLN A 47 -1.90 12.56 8.16
CA GLN A 47 -2.79 13.55 8.77
C GLN A 47 -4.18 12.94 9.07
N GLU A 48 -4.25 12.06 10.07
CA GLU A 48 -5.47 11.31 10.42
C GLU A 48 -6.64 12.23 10.79
N ALA A 49 -6.43 13.23 11.65
CA ALA A 49 -7.50 14.13 12.08
C ALA A 49 -8.11 14.93 10.90
N ALA A 50 -7.27 15.35 9.94
CA ALA A 50 -7.74 16.03 8.74
C ALA A 50 -8.51 15.07 7.81
N PHE A 51 -8.04 13.83 7.70
CA PHE A 51 -8.73 12.78 6.96
C PHE A 51 -10.12 12.48 7.56
N GLU A 52 -10.22 12.28 8.88
CA GLU A 52 -11.48 12.03 9.57
C GLU A 52 -12.47 13.18 9.38
N SER A 53 -11.99 14.44 9.44
CA SER A 53 -12.85 15.60 9.20
C SER A 53 -13.47 15.58 7.81
N ILE A 54 -12.67 15.41 6.76
CA ILE A 54 -13.23 15.38 5.40
C ILE A 54 -14.02 14.09 5.11
N ALA A 55 -13.76 13.00 5.82
CA ALA A 55 -14.53 11.76 5.69
C ALA A 55 -15.98 11.95 6.17
N ILE A 56 -16.20 12.68 7.26
CA ILE A 56 -17.54 13.04 7.74
C ILE A 56 -18.25 13.91 6.71
N ASP A 57 -17.57 14.94 6.20
CA ASP A 57 -18.15 15.85 5.22
C ASP A 57 -18.47 15.10 3.91
N TYR A 58 -17.58 14.23 3.43
CA TYR A 58 -17.81 13.38 2.26
C TYR A 58 -19.02 12.47 2.42
N ALA A 59 -19.13 11.79 3.58
CA ALA A 59 -20.25 10.89 3.87
C ALA A 59 -21.57 11.65 3.89
N SER A 60 -21.59 12.84 4.49
CA SER A 60 -22.77 13.71 4.55
C SER A 60 -23.18 14.24 3.18
N HIS A 61 -22.17 14.54 2.33
CA HIS A 61 -22.41 15.15 1.03
C HIS A 61 -22.85 14.16 -0.04
N PHE A 62 -22.20 12.98 -0.09
CA PHE A 62 -22.44 11.97 -1.13
C PHE A 62 -23.33 10.82 -0.70
N GLU A 63 -23.76 10.80 0.56
CA GLU A 63 -24.54 9.69 1.16
C GLU A 63 -23.88 8.32 0.93
N THR A 64 -22.54 8.31 0.96
CA THR A 64 -21.70 7.13 0.68
C THR A 64 -20.63 7.00 1.74
N SER A 65 -20.28 5.78 2.13
CA SER A 65 -19.17 5.56 3.07
C SER A 65 -17.86 6.13 2.53
N PRO A 66 -17.10 6.88 3.35
CA PRO A 66 -15.77 7.36 2.96
C PRO A 66 -14.79 6.17 2.87
N PRO A 67 -13.62 6.36 2.22
CA PRO A 67 -12.57 5.36 2.24
C PRO A 67 -12.07 5.12 3.66
N PRO A 68 -11.56 3.91 3.96
CA PRO A 68 -10.93 3.64 5.25
C PRO A 68 -9.58 4.38 5.36
N TRP A 69 -9.22 4.76 6.58
CA TRP A 69 -7.89 5.29 6.88
C TRP A 69 -6.82 4.22 6.67
N LYS A 70 -5.85 4.49 5.80
CA LYS A 70 -4.72 3.60 5.46
C LYS A 70 -3.45 4.44 5.35
N PRO A 71 -2.83 4.83 6.48
CA PRO A 71 -1.66 5.69 6.45
C PRO A 71 -0.50 5.00 5.73
N LEU A 72 0.19 5.76 4.89
CA LEU A 72 1.46 5.34 4.33
C LEU A 72 2.59 5.57 5.35
N GLN A 73 3.70 4.87 5.17
CA GLN A 73 4.91 5.15 5.95
C GLN A 73 5.38 6.59 5.68
N PRO A 74 5.98 7.27 6.68
CA PRO A 74 6.59 8.57 6.44
C PRO A 74 7.60 8.51 5.29
N LEU A 75 7.62 9.53 4.43
CA LEU A 75 8.49 9.53 3.23
C LEU A 75 9.99 9.45 3.55
N GLU A 76 10.39 9.84 4.76
CA GLU A 76 11.78 9.74 5.25
C GLU A 76 12.21 8.28 5.44
N ASP A 77 11.29 7.43 5.86
CA ASP A 77 11.49 5.98 6.08
C ASP A 77 10.92 5.13 4.93
N ALA A 78 10.51 5.76 3.83
CA ALA A 78 9.81 5.13 2.72
C ALA A 78 10.63 4.04 2.03
N PRO A 79 10.00 2.93 1.65
CA PRO A 79 10.62 1.92 0.80
C PRO A 79 11.12 2.52 -0.53
N ARG A 80 12.41 2.28 -0.84
CA ARG A 80 13.09 2.85 -2.01
C ARG A 80 13.27 1.86 -3.14
N LEU A 81 13.21 0.56 -2.86
CA LEU A 81 13.40 -0.45 -3.88
C LEU A 81 12.22 -0.48 -4.85
N ALA A 82 12.54 -0.64 -6.10
CA ALA A 82 11.60 -0.89 -7.17
C ALA A 82 11.93 -2.22 -7.82
N GLY A 83 10.94 -2.90 -8.39
CA GLY A 83 11.19 -4.16 -9.08
C GLY A 83 10.09 -5.19 -8.92
N VAL A 84 10.36 -6.41 -9.37
CA VAL A 84 9.47 -7.55 -9.20
C VAL A 84 9.72 -8.16 -7.82
N ALA A 85 8.67 -8.21 -7.00
CA ALA A 85 8.75 -8.80 -5.67
C ALA A 85 8.69 -10.33 -5.74
N ALA A 86 9.49 -11.01 -4.90
CA ALA A 86 9.23 -12.42 -4.60
C ALA A 86 7.89 -12.51 -3.86
N THR A 87 6.87 -13.06 -4.53
CA THR A 87 5.48 -13.02 -4.05
C THR A 87 5.03 -14.39 -3.58
N GLU A 88 4.43 -14.44 -2.39
CA GLU A 88 3.69 -15.60 -1.91
C GLU A 88 2.27 -15.19 -1.52
N THR A 89 1.32 -16.05 -1.92
CA THR A 89 -0.09 -15.87 -1.62
C THR A 89 -0.58 -17.11 -0.88
N PRO A 90 -0.92 -17.00 0.41
CA PRO A 90 -1.66 -18.07 1.11
C PRO A 90 -2.94 -18.38 0.34
N GLY A 91 -3.35 -19.62 0.35
CA GLY A 91 -4.65 -20.02 -0.17
C GLY A 91 -5.79 -19.42 0.66
N PRO A 92 -7.06 -19.81 0.38
CA PRO A 92 -8.21 -19.31 1.13
C PRO A 92 -8.24 -19.76 2.60
N VAL A 93 -7.47 -20.78 2.96
CA VAL A 93 -7.32 -21.28 4.32
C VAL A 93 -5.89 -21.06 4.78
N LEU A 94 -5.73 -20.38 5.90
CA LEU A 94 -4.46 -20.16 6.56
C LEU A 94 -4.27 -21.25 7.62
N ASP A 95 -3.55 -22.34 7.27
CA ASP A 95 -3.27 -23.50 8.10
C ASP A 95 -1.83 -23.99 7.92
N SER A 96 -1.49 -25.18 8.40
CA SER A 96 -0.15 -25.77 8.27
C SER A 96 0.32 -25.99 6.82
N ALA A 97 -0.58 -26.07 5.86
CA ALA A 97 -0.23 -26.27 4.45
C ALA A 97 0.53 -25.06 3.84
N ILE A 98 0.53 -23.91 4.51
CA ILE A 98 1.29 -22.73 4.05
C ILE A 98 2.82 -22.90 4.28
N ALA A 99 3.26 -23.79 5.17
CA ALA A 99 4.65 -23.91 5.57
C ALA A 99 5.66 -24.04 4.40
N PRO A 100 5.46 -24.91 3.39
CA PRO A 100 6.40 -25.01 2.26
C PRO A 100 6.49 -23.72 1.43
N ARG A 101 5.41 -22.95 1.33
CA ARG A 101 5.36 -21.67 0.59
C ARG A 101 6.16 -20.61 1.33
N LEU A 102 5.94 -20.47 2.63
CA LEU A 102 6.69 -19.54 3.48
C LEU A 102 8.19 -19.90 3.52
N GLN A 103 8.53 -21.18 3.56
CA GLN A 103 9.94 -21.63 3.50
C GLN A 103 10.61 -21.21 2.19
N ARG A 104 9.94 -21.33 1.04
CA ARG A 104 10.47 -20.87 -0.26
C ARG A 104 10.67 -19.35 -0.26
N LEU A 105 9.73 -18.61 0.31
CA LEU A 105 9.84 -17.15 0.41
C LEU A 105 11.03 -16.73 1.28
N LEU A 106 11.21 -17.37 2.43
CA LEU A 106 12.35 -17.12 3.32
C LEU A 106 13.68 -17.55 2.69
N ALA A 107 13.71 -18.64 1.92
CA ALA A 107 14.90 -19.08 1.19
C ALA A 107 15.25 -18.18 -0.01
N SER A 108 14.32 -17.37 -0.48
CA SER A 108 14.56 -16.39 -1.56
C SER A 108 15.53 -15.31 -1.07
N THR A 109 16.50 -14.95 -1.91
CA THR A 109 17.42 -13.82 -1.67
C THR A 109 16.91 -12.48 -2.21
N ALA A 110 15.68 -12.43 -2.73
CA ALA A 110 15.11 -11.21 -3.28
C ALA A 110 15.04 -10.11 -2.21
N PRO A 111 15.54 -8.90 -2.49
CA PRO A 111 15.53 -7.81 -1.51
C PRO A 111 14.10 -7.25 -1.28
N LEU A 112 13.21 -7.43 -2.26
CA LEU A 112 11.81 -7.01 -2.22
C LEU A 112 10.91 -8.23 -2.16
N VAL A 113 10.06 -8.31 -1.15
CA VAL A 113 9.17 -9.44 -0.87
C VAL A 113 7.73 -8.95 -0.77
N ARG A 114 6.80 -9.68 -1.37
CA ARG A 114 5.36 -9.43 -1.24
C ARG A 114 4.67 -10.63 -0.62
N VAL A 115 3.92 -10.38 0.44
CA VAL A 115 3.01 -11.36 1.06
C VAL A 115 1.58 -10.87 0.83
N ASP A 116 0.83 -11.59 -0.02
CA ASP A 116 -0.56 -11.21 -0.35
C ASP A 116 -1.54 -12.14 0.37
N VAL A 117 -2.14 -11.62 1.44
CA VAL A 117 -3.13 -12.35 2.27
C VAL A 117 -4.58 -12.06 1.90
N GLY A 118 -4.83 -11.34 0.81
CA GLY A 118 -6.17 -10.93 0.38
C GLY A 118 -7.10 -12.07 -0.02
N ALA A 119 -6.56 -13.26 -0.30
CA ALA A 119 -7.35 -14.45 -0.62
C ALA A 119 -7.83 -15.24 0.62
N VAL A 120 -7.28 -14.97 1.82
CA VAL A 120 -7.59 -15.71 3.04
C VAL A 120 -9.04 -15.46 3.46
N ARG A 121 -9.76 -16.53 3.78
CA ARG A 121 -11.16 -16.53 4.24
C ARG A 121 -11.34 -17.21 5.60
N SER A 122 -10.39 -18.05 6.00
CA SER A 122 -10.36 -18.69 7.31
C SER A 122 -8.93 -18.93 7.77
N ALA A 123 -8.71 -19.00 9.07
CA ALA A 123 -7.41 -19.22 9.67
C ALA A 123 -7.53 -20.14 10.89
N ASN A 124 -6.45 -20.85 11.23
CA ASN A 124 -6.30 -21.54 12.49
C ASN A 124 -5.03 -21.09 13.23
N ALA A 125 -4.87 -21.50 14.48
CA ALA A 125 -3.76 -21.10 15.32
C ALA A 125 -2.38 -21.48 14.73
N GLU A 126 -2.27 -22.65 14.10
CA GLU A 126 -1.04 -23.13 13.50
C GLU A 126 -0.63 -22.30 12.28
N GLY A 127 -1.58 -22.03 11.36
CA GLY A 127 -1.36 -21.15 10.21
C GLY A 127 -0.99 -19.72 10.63
N CYS A 128 -1.66 -19.21 11.68
CA CYS A 128 -1.32 -17.91 12.25
C CYS A 128 0.11 -17.86 12.80
N ALA A 129 0.53 -18.90 13.53
CA ALA A 129 1.90 -18.98 14.06
C ALA A 129 2.95 -19.03 12.95
N LEU A 130 2.71 -19.80 11.89
CA LEU A 130 3.62 -19.90 10.75
C LEU A 130 3.77 -18.58 10.00
N LEU A 131 2.66 -17.92 9.71
CA LEU A 131 2.68 -16.62 9.02
C LEU A 131 3.36 -15.56 9.89
N LEU A 132 3.04 -15.49 11.18
CA LEU A 132 3.67 -14.59 12.15
C LEU A 132 5.19 -14.76 12.15
N ALA A 133 5.67 -16.01 12.30
CA ALA A 133 7.11 -16.30 12.31
C ALA A 133 7.80 -15.85 11.01
N ALA A 134 7.15 -16.07 9.85
CA ALA A 134 7.68 -15.67 8.57
C ALA A 134 7.76 -14.13 8.43
N LEU A 135 6.71 -13.39 8.80
CA LEU A 135 6.69 -11.93 8.76
C LEU A 135 7.77 -11.33 9.67
N GLN A 136 7.91 -11.86 10.88
CA GLN A 136 8.95 -11.44 11.81
C GLN A 136 10.37 -11.76 11.32
N SER A 137 10.57 -12.88 10.64
CA SER A 137 11.88 -13.24 10.05
C SER A 137 12.24 -12.26 8.92
N LEU A 138 11.32 -12.02 7.97
CA LEU A 138 11.52 -11.08 6.88
C LEU A 138 11.87 -9.68 7.38
N ARG A 139 11.18 -9.22 8.42
CA ARG A 139 11.45 -7.94 9.06
C ARG A 139 12.85 -7.87 9.69
N LYS A 140 13.25 -8.91 10.41
CA LYS A 140 14.60 -9.00 11.03
C LYS A 140 15.73 -9.03 10.02
N GLU A 141 15.50 -9.59 8.85
CA GLU A 141 16.46 -9.63 7.74
C GLU A 141 16.64 -8.26 7.05
N GLY A 142 15.80 -7.25 7.38
CA GLY A 142 15.86 -5.91 6.79
C GLY A 142 15.45 -5.87 5.30
N ARG A 143 14.70 -6.88 4.83
CA ARG A 143 14.16 -6.92 3.46
C ARG A 143 12.99 -5.94 3.34
N GLU A 144 12.81 -5.36 2.17
CA GLU A 144 11.59 -4.59 1.91
C GLU A 144 10.38 -5.53 1.80
N LEU A 145 9.42 -5.35 2.71
CA LEU A 145 8.21 -6.15 2.79
C LEU A 145 7.00 -5.35 2.29
N VAL A 146 6.29 -5.91 1.32
CA VAL A 146 4.99 -5.42 0.86
C VAL A 146 3.92 -6.38 1.37
N LEU A 147 3.09 -5.92 2.31
CA LEU A 147 1.94 -6.65 2.81
C LEU A 147 0.70 -6.25 2.03
N ALA A 148 0.11 -7.19 1.28
CA ALA A 148 -1.10 -6.94 0.53
C ALA A 148 -2.30 -7.65 1.16
N GLY A 149 -3.48 -6.97 1.17
CA GLY A 149 -4.71 -7.55 1.67
C GLY A 149 -4.80 -7.66 3.19
N ALA A 150 -4.03 -6.88 3.95
CA ALA A 150 -4.01 -6.89 5.42
C ALA A 150 -5.43 -6.77 6.02
N ASP A 151 -6.26 -5.85 5.50
CA ASP A 151 -7.63 -5.67 6.00
C ASP A 151 -8.49 -6.94 5.88
N THR A 152 -8.29 -7.72 4.83
CA THR A 152 -9.01 -8.99 4.65
C THR A 152 -8.63 -9.98 5.75
N LEU A 153 -7.35 -10.12 6.06
CA LEU A 153 -6.91 -11.03 7.11
C LEU A 153 -7.30 -10.52 8.50
N LEU A 154 -7.21 -9.21 8.76
CA LEU A 154 -7.71 -8.60 9.99
C LEU A 154 -9.20 -8.90 10.21
N ALA A 155 -10.02 -8.79 9.17
CA ALA A 155 -11.45 -9.13 9.24
C ALA A 155 -11.71 -10.62 9.52
N VAL A 156 -10.80 -11.51 9.10
CA VAL A 156 -10.88 -12.95 9.43
C VAL A 156 -10.45 -13.24 10.87
N LEU A 157 -9.42 -12.54 11.37
CA LEU A 157 -8.87 -12.77 12.71
C LEU A 157 -9.77 -12.21 13.82
N ARG A 158 -10.29 -10.98 13.66
CA ARG A 158 -11.08 -10.30 14.70
C ARG A 158 -12.22 -11.15 15.31
N PRO A 159 -13.05 -11.87 14.53
CA PRO A 159 -14.11 -12.72 15.08
C PRO A 159 -13.60 -13.95 15.86
N MET A 160 -12.33 -14.33 15.69
CA MET A 160 -11.72 -15.47 16.42
C MET A 160 -11.24 -15.06 17.82
N LEU A 161 -11.20 -13.76 18.12
CA LEU A 161 -10.56 -13.19 19.29
C LEU A 161 -11.61 -12.55 20.20
N ALA A 162 -11.81 -13.16 21.35
CA ALA A 162 -12.66 -12.60 22.40
C ALA A 162 -11.83 -12.33 23.66
N VAL A 163 -12.00 -11.15 24.24
CA VAL A 163 -11.30 -10.76 25.47
C VAL A 163 -11.62 -11.76 26.58
N GLY A 164 -10.58 -12.30 27.23
CA GLY A 164 -10.68 -13.32 28.26
C GLY A 164 -10.79 -14.76 27.75
N ASP A 165 -10.98 -14.98 26.44
CA ASP A 165 -10.98 -16.34 25.86
C ASP A 165 -9.58 -16.71 25.34
N ARG A 166 -8.98 -17.75 25.93
CA ARG A 166 -7.67 -18.29 25.55
C ARG A 166 -7.75 -19.50 24.62
N SER A 167 -8.95 -19.90 24.21
CA SER A 167 -9.17 -21.14 23.44
C SER A 167 -8.47 -21.17 22.08
N SER A 168 -8.34 -20.02 21.43
CA SER A 168 -7.63 -19.86 20.15
C SER A 168 -6.10 -19.81 20.28
N GLY A 169 -5.58 -19.72 21.51
CA GLY A 169 -4.15 -19.54 21.77
C GLY A 169 -3.66 -18.12 21.48
N GLU A 170 -2.37 -17.89 21.68
CA GLU A 170 -1.77 -16.55 21.51
C GLU A 170 -1.47 -16.19 20.04
N ALA A 171 -1.22 -17.18 19.18
CA ALA A 171 -0.75 -16.93 17.83
C ALA A 171 -1.68 -16.05 16.96
N PRO A 172 -3.01 -16.23 16.98
CA PRO A 172 -3.91 -15.32 16.25
C PRO A 172 -3.89 -13.88 16.78
N TRP A 173 -3.74 -13.69 18.10
CA TRP A 173 -3.62 -12.35 18.70
C TRP A 173 -2.31 -11.65 18.30
N LEU A 174 -1.20 -12.39 18.40
CA LEU A 174 0.11 -11.87 18.01
C LEU A 174 0.19 -11.57 16.51
N LEU A 175 -0.45 -12.40 15.67
CA LEU A 175 -0.56 -12.13 14.24
C LEU A 175 -1.41 -10.87 13.98
N LEU A 176 -2.52 -10.68 14.68
CA LEU A 176 -3.31 -9.46 14.58
C LEU A 176 -2.44 -8.22 14.90
N LEU A 177 -1.72 -8.25 16.01
CA LEU A 177 -0.82 -7.16 16.41
C LEU A 177 0.29 -6.92 15.39
N GLU A 178 0.92 -7.98 14.86
CA GLU A 178 1.94 -7.85 13.81
C GLU A 178 1.37 -7.21 12.53
N LEU A 179 0.16 -7.60 12.10
CA LEU A 179 -0.49 -6.99 10.93
C LEU A 179 -0.80 -5.51 11.13
N LEU A 180 -1.27 -5.13 12.33
CA LEU A 180 -1.54 -3.73 12.67
C LEU A 180 -0.26 -2.92 12.71
N LEU A 181 0.83 -3.48 13.25
CA LEU A 181 2.16 -2.89 13.26
C LEU A 181 2.70 -2.67 11.85
N LEU A 182 2.64 -3.71 11.00
CA LEU A 182 3.08 -3.66 9.60
C LEU A 182 2.24 -2.67 8.76
N SER A 183 0.98 -2.46 9.13
CA SER A 183 0.06 -1.53 8.47
C SER A 183 0.11 -0.12 9.05
N ASN A 184 1.03 0.16 10.00
CA ASN A 184 1.19 1.46 10.69
C ASN A 184 -0.12 1.97 11.35
N ARG A 185 -0.90 1.06 11.93
CA ARG A 185 -2.21 1.36 12.55
C ARG A 185 -2.07 1.41 14.07
N GLU A 186 -1.47 2.48 14.58
CA GLU A 186 -1.12 2.65 16.00
C GLU A 186 -2.31 2.52 16.94
N LYS A 187 -3.39 3.26 16.70
CA LYS A 187 -4.59 3.23 17.57
C LYS A 187 -5.20 1.83 17.68
N ASP A 188 -5.41 1.16 16.55
CA ASP A 188 -5.96 -0.20 16.54
C ASP A 188 -5.02 -1.21 17.21
N PHE A 189 -3.69 -0.97 17.07
CA PHE A 189 -2.69 -1.78 17.73
C PHE A 189 -2.76 -1.63 19.25
N GLU A 190 -2.81 -0.40 19.75
CA GLU A 190 -2.88 -0.13 21.20
C GLU A 190 -4.15 -0.73 21.84
N GLU A 191 -5.33 -0.57 21.18
CA GLU A 191 -6.57 -1.20 21.64
C GLU A 191 -6.44 -2.73 21.69
N SER A 192 -5.99 -3.35 20.60
CA SER A 192 -5.83 -4.80 20.52
C SER A 192 -4.75 -5.33 21.47
N ALA A 193 -3.71 -4.55 21.73
CA ALA A 193 -2.65 -4.88 22.66
C ALA A 193 -3.14 -4.88 24.12
N MET A 194 -4.04 -3.98 24.48
CA MET A 194 -4.69 -3.98 25.80
C MET A 194 -5.59 -5.22 25.97
N ASP A 195 -6.37 -5.58 24.97
CA ASP A 195 -7.23 -6.76 24.98
C ASP A 195 -6.41 -8.06 25.11
N TYR A 196 -5.29 -8.13 24.41
CA TYR A 196 -4.33 -9.24 24.54
C TYR A 196 -3.73 -9.31 25.95
N CYS A 197 -3.30 -8.16 26.51
CA CYS A 197 -2.76 -8.05 27.86
C CYS A 197 -3.76 -8.55 28.92
N VAL A 198 -5.01 -8.14 28.83
CA VAL A 198 -6.08 -8.59 29.73
C VAL A 198 -6.36 -10.08 29.58
N THR A 199 -6.31 -10.60 28.35
CA THR A 199 -6.62 -12.02 28.06
C THR A 199 -5.55 -12.95 28.58
N PHE A 200 -4.27 -12.63 28.36
CA PHE A 200 -3.16 -13.55 28.67
C PHE A 200 -2.37 -13.17 29.91
N GLU A 201 -2.65 -12.02 30.54
CA GLU A 201 -1.96 -11.53 31.72
C GLU A 201 -0.45 -11.32 31.49
N VAL A 202 -0.10 -10.84 30.29
CA VAL A 202 1.26 -10.57 29.84
C VAL A 202 1.40 -9.12 29.37
N SER A 203 2.64 -8.61 29.31
CA SER A 203 2.90 -7.32 28.70
C SER A 203 2.81 -7.43 27.19
N PRO A 204 2.04 -6.55 26.51
CA PRO A 204 1.95 -6.55 25.07
C PRO A 204 3.26 -6.09 24.42
N PRO A 205 3.52 -6.46 23.16
CA PRO A 205 4.60 -5.85 22.40
C PRO A 205 4.35 -4.34 22.24
N SER A 206 5.42 -3.56 22.16
CA SER A 206 5.31 -2.10 21.95
C SER A 206 5.10 -1.80 20.46
N PHE A 207 4.34 -0.76 20.18
CA PHE A 207 4.25 -0.22 18.82
C PHE A 207 5.55 0.49 18.46
N GLU A 208 6.02 0.28 17.26
CA GLU A 208 7.16 0.96 16.66
C GLU A 208 6.90 1.21 15.18
N THR A 209 7.25 2.38 14.69
CA THR A 209 7.18 2.65 13.25
C THR A 209 8.27 1.85 12.54
N LEU A 210 7.87 1.00 11.61
CA LEU A 210 8.78 0.11 10.90
C LEU A 210 9.33 0.77 9.64
N LYS A 211 10.61 0.54 9.37
CA LYS A 211 11.26 0.88 8.10
C LYS A 211 11.10 -0.27 7.11
N HIS A 212 11.14 0.05 5.82
CA HIS A 212 11.11 -0.95 4.74
C HIS A 212 9.85 -1.84 4.68
N VAL A 213 8.73 -1.38 5.23
CA VAL A 213 7.43 -2.05 5.14
C VAL A 213 6.44 -1.16 4.42
N SER A 214 5.65 -1.72 3.55
CA SER A 214 4.54 -1.01 2.89
C SER A 214 3.33 -1.92 2.74
N THR A 215 2.16 -1.31 2.66
CA THR A 215 0.91 -2.02 2.38
C THR A 215 0.52 -1.84 0.91
N ALA A 216 -0.21 -2.81 0.37
CA ALA A 216 -0.71 -2.77 -0.99
C ALA A 216 -2.11 -3.41 -1.09
N ALA A 217 -2.85 -3.07 -2.14
CA ALA A 217 -4.08 -3.78 -2.46
C ALA A 217 -3.78 -5.24 -2.87
N PRO A 218 -4.68 -6.20 -2.53
CA PRO A 218 -4.55 -7.56 -3.01
C PRO A 218 -4.65 -7.58 -4.54
N ALA A 219 -3.77 -8.32 -5.21
CA ALA A 219 -3.73 -8.34 -6.66
C ALA A 219 -3.40 -9.73 -7.20
N PRO A 220 -4.35 -10.40 -7.87
CA PRO A 220 -4.06 -11.66 -8.57
C PRO A 220 -2.92 -11.46 -9.58
N GLY A 221 -1.97 -12.41 -9.64
CA GLY A 221 -0.82 -12.34 -10.55
C GLY A 221 0.21 -11.26 -10.21
N ALA A 222 0.30 -10.85 -8.95
CA ALA A 222 1.21 -9.77 -8.51
C ALA A 222 2.70 -10.06 -8.77
N GLY A 223 3.11 -11.33 -8.92
CA GLY A 223 4.48 -11.70 -9.25
C GLY A 223 4.96 -11.18 -10.60
N ASP A 224 4.05 -10.89 -11.52
CA ASP A 224 4.36 -10.37 -12.85
C ASP A 224 4.32 -8.84 -12.94
N ARG A 225 4.15 -8.14 -11.82
CA ARG A 225 4.08 -6.68 -11.75
C ARG A 225 5.39 -6.10 -11.23
N PHE A 226 5.74 -4.96 -11.80
CA PHE A 226 6.86 -4.16 -11.31
C PHE A 226 6.35 -3.14 -10.27
N LEU A 227 6.77 -3.28 -9.02
CA LEU A 227 6.40 -2.33 -7.97
C LEU A 227 7.24 -1.06 -8.07
N LEU A 228 6.57 0.10 -8.10
CA LEU A 228 7.23 1.40 -7.98
C LEU A 228 7.57 1.70 -6.50
N PRO A 229 8.61 2.52 -6.23
CA PRO A 229 8.94 2.92 -4.87
C PRO A 229 7.86 3.84 -4.30
N GLN A 230 7.86 4.06 -2.99
CA GLN A 230 6.89 4.98 -2.37
C GLN A 230 7.15 6.44 -2.76
N LEU A 231 8.41 6.80 -2.99
CA LEU A 231 8.82 8.11 -3.48
C LEU A 231 9.66 7.94 -4.75
N ALA A 232 9.18 8.49 -5.86
CA ALA A 232 9.92 8.60 -7.11
C ALA A 232 10.32 10.06 -7.34
N ALA A 233 11.51 10.44 -6.87
CA ALA A 233 11.98 11.82 -6.92
C ALA A 233 13.53 11.89 -7.02
N GLY A 234 14.02 12.97 -7.58
CA GLY A 234 15.46 13.20 -7.76
C GLY A 234 16.04 12.37 -8.90
N ASP A 235 17.09 11.59 -8.66
CA ASP A 235 17.69 10.73 -9.69
C ASP A 235 16.82 9.49 -9.93
N CYS A 236 16.11 9.48 -11.05
CA CYS A 236 15.28 8.36 -11.46
C CYS A 236 15.99 7.39 -12.42
N ALA A 237 17.22 7.60 -12.79
CA ALA A 237 17.91 6.71 -13.74
C ALA A 237 17.89 5.24 -13.29
N PRO A 238 18.17 4.91 -12.02
CA PRO A 238 18.09 3.52 -11.56
C PRO A 238 16.69 2.91 -11.68
N LEU A 239 15.64 3.70 -11.45
CA LEU A 239 14.25 3.25 -11.61
C LEU A 239 13.95 2.95 -13.09
N LEU A 240 14.37 3.82 -14.00
CA LEU A 240 14.15 3.64 -15.44
C LEU A 240 14.91 2.44 -15.98
N GLU A 241 16.15 2.23 -15.56
CA GLU A 241 16.95 1.04 -15.92
C GLU A 241 16.30 -0.25 -15.42
N ALA A 242 15.76 -0.25 -14.19
CA ALA A 242 15.06 -1.39 -13.64
C ALA A 242 13.76 -1.71 -14.40
N ILE A 243 13.03 -0.67 -14.88
CA ILE A 243 11.85 -0.84 -15.73
C ILE A 243 12.23 -1.42 -17.08
N ASP A 244 13.34 -0.98 -17.69
CA ASP A 244 13.82 -1.55 -18.95
C ASP A 244 14.20 -3.03 -18.82
N ALA A 245 14.90 -3.37 -17.73
CA ALA A 245 15.23 -4.76 -17.44
C ALA A 245 13.97 -5.62 -17.21
N TYR A 246 12.95 -5.06 -16.54
CA TYR A 246 11.66 -5.72 -16.38
C TYR A 246 10.92 -5.89 -17.72
N ALA A 247 11.05 -4.93 -18.63
CA ALA A 247 10.39 -4.92 -19.92
C ALA A 247 10.94 -5.98 -20.89
N ASP A 248 12.14 -6.50 -20.62
CA ASP A 248 12.77 -7.48 -21.51
C ASP A 248 11.93 -8.76 -21.65
N GLY A 249 11.67 -9.15 -22.90
CA GLY A 249 10.85 -10.32 -23.23
C GLY A 249 9.36 -10.21 -22.90
N ARG A 250 8.84 -9.03 -22.49
CA ARG A 250 7.43 -8.83 -22.15
C ARG A 250 6.67 -7.99 -23.19
N ALA A 251 5.47 -8.42 -23.52
CA ALA A 251 4.54 -7.65 -24.35
C ALA A 251 3.64 -6.70 -23.52
N LEU A 252 3.43 -7.03 -22.25
CA LEU A 252 2.64 -6.25 -21.31
C LEU A 252 3.50 -5.85 -20.10
N LEU A 253 3.61 -4.56 -19.86
CA LEU A 253 4.27 -3.99 -18.68
C LEU A 253 3.20 -3.52 -17.70
N VAL A 254 3.18 -4.09 -16.52
CA VAL A 254 2.27 -3.67 -15.43
C VAL A 254 3.10 -3.05 -14.33
N LEU A 255 3.02 -1.73 -14.21
CA LEU A 255 3.65 -0.96 -13.13
C LEU A 255 2.65 -0.81 -11.99
N ASP A 256 2.96 -1.41 -10.85
CA ASP A 256 2.15 -1.37 -9.65
C ASP A 256 2.52 -0.14 -8.81
N CYS A 257 1.59 0.81 -8.73
CA CYS A 257 1.76 2.09 -8.03
C CYS A 257 1.09 2.09 -6.64
N SER A 258 0.67 0.93 -6.12
CA SER A 258 -0.12 0.83 -4.87
C SER A 258 0.56 1.44 -3.65
N ARG A 259 1.88 1.51 -3.64
CA ARG A 259 2.66 2.16 -2.59
C ARG A 259 3.23 3.53 -2.99
N LEU A 260 3.05 3.97 -4.24
CA LEU A 260 3.58 5.24 -4.72
C LEU A 260 2.81 6.40 -4.10
N ALA A 261 3.41 7.08 -3.13
CA ALA A 261 2.83 8.25 -2.49
C ALA A 261 3.03 9.51 -3.35
N ARG A 262 4.25 9.74 -3.85
CA ARG A 262 4.59 10.94 -4.63
C ARG A 262 5.60 10.64 -5.74
N MET A 263 5.40 11.29 -6.87
CA MET A 263 6.35 11.34 -7.98
C MET A 263 6.63 12.80 -8.31
N ASP A 264 7.90 13.19 -8.40
CA ASP A 264 8.22 14.56 -8.79
C ASP A 264 8.05 14.77 -10.30
N TYR A 265 7.97 16.03 -10.70
CA TYR A 265 7.72 16.40 -12.09
C TYR A 265 8.85 15.90 -13.04
N ALA A 266 10.09 15.97 -12.61
CA ALA A 266 11.24 15.54 -13.40
C ALA A 266 11.22 14.01 -13.63
N CYS A 267 10.94 13.25 -12.58
CA CYS A 267 10.82 11.80 -12.64
C CYS A 267 9.62 11.37 -13.50
N ALA A 268 8.47 12.05 -13.35
CA ALA A 268 7.29 11.79 -14.16
C ALA A 268 7.58 12.04 -15.67
N THR A 269 8.27 13.12 -16.00
CA THR A 269 8.64 13.43 -17.38
C THR A 269 9.64 12.42 -17.95
N ALA A 270 10.66 12.05 -17.18
CA ALA A 270 11.64 11.05 -17.59
C ALA A 270 11.01 9.66 -17.80
N LEU A 271 10.11 9.26 -16.91
CA LEU A 271 9.35 8.02 -17.03
C LEU A 271 8.47 8.03 -18.28
N GLN A 272 7.78 9.15 -18.59
CA GLN A 272 6.99 9.29 -19.82
C GLN A 272 7.83 9.03 -21.05
N GLY A 273 9.00 9.70 -21.16
CA GLY A 273 9.89 9.50 -22.28
C GLY A 273 10.32 8.04 -22.43
N ARG A 274 10.58 7.34 -21.32
CA ARG A 274 10.98 5.94 -21.32
C ARG A 274 9.82 5.02 -21.71
N LEU A 275 8.64 5.20 -21.14
CA LEU A 275 7.47 4.37 -21.47
C LEU A 275 7.01 4.56 -22.91
N ARG A 276 7.19 5.76 -23.47
CA ARG A 276 6.92 6.01 -24.89
C ARG A 276 7.76 5.11 -25.80
N VAL A 277 9.04 4.91 -25.50
CA VAL A 277 9.90 3.98 -26.26
C VAL A 277 9.33 2.57 -26.23
N HIS A 278 8.81 2.11 -25.08
CA HIS A 278 8.19 0.80 -24.97
C HIS A 278 6.88 0.71 -25.76
N THR A 279 6.05 1.75 -25.75
CA THR A 279 4.81 1.77 -26.53
C THR A 279 5.06 1.83 -28.05
N GLU A 280 6.10 2.54 -28.50
CA GLU A 280 6.56 2.53 -29.90
C GLU A 280 7.07 1.14 -30.36
N GLN A 281 7.49 0.30 -29.42
CA GLN A 281 7.83 -1.11 -29.64
C GLN A 281 6.62 -2.06 -29.52
N GLU A 282 5.40 -1.52 -29.64
CA GLU A 282 4.12 -2.27 -29.56
C GLU A 282 3.87 -2.96 -28.21
N ARG A 283 4.58 -2.57 -27.14
CA ARG A 283 4.31 -3.07 -25.79
C ARG A 283 3.12 -2.34 -25.17
N GLN A 284 2.27 -3.07 -24.49
CA GLN A 284 1.20 -2.47 -23.70
C GLN A 284 1.77 -2.05 -22.33
N VAL A 285 1.44 -0.85 -21.89
CA VAL A 285 1.90 -0.32 -20.59
C VAL A 285 0.70 0.07 -19.75
N GLU A 286 0.65 -0.44 -18.53
CA GLU A 286 -0.39 -0.15 -17.56
C GLU A 286 0.24 0.32 -16.24
N LEU A 287 -0.21 1.46 -15.72
CA LEU A 287 0.07 1.91 -14.36
C LEU A 287 -1.18 1.65 -13.53
N ARG A 288 -1.08 0.78 -12.53
CA ARG A 288 -2.21 0.34 -11.71
C ARG A 288 -2.09 0.84 -10.27
N GLU A 289 -3.23 0.99 -9.60
CA GLU A 289 -3.33 1.44 -8.20
C GLU A 289 -2.69 2.83 -7.97
N LEU A 290 -2.80 3.72 -8.95
CA LEU A 290 -2.33 5.10 -8.82
C LEU A 290 -3.15 5.86 -7.79
N ASN A 291 -2.52 6.65 -6.94
CA ASN A 291 -3.24 7.69 -6.21
C ASN A 291 -3.70 8.80 -7.17
N HIS A 292 -4.74 9.53 -6.79
CA HIS A 292 -5.40 10.49 -7.68
C HIS A 292 -4.53 11.72 -7.97
N LEU A 293 -3.65 12.12 -7.04
CA LEU A 293 -2.70 13.23 -7.24
C LEU A 293 -1.67 12.89 -8.31
N VAL A 294 -1.05 11.70 -8.22
CA VAL A 294 -0.10 11.24 -9.23
C VAL A 294 -0.83 11.00 -10.56
N ALA A 295 -2.02 10.40 -10.54
CA ALA A 295 -2.80 10.17 -11.75
C ALA A 295 -3.14 11.49 -12.49
N ALA A 296 -3.47 12.56 -11.75
CA ALA A 296 -3.71 13.87 -12.32
C ALA A 296 -2.45 14.46 -12.95
N LEU A 297 -1.30 14.37 -12.27
CA LEU A 297 -0.01 14.79 -12.81
C LEU A 297 0.34 14.06 -14.12
N LEU A 298 0.19 12.73 -14.15
CA LEU A 298 0.53 11.94 -15.33
C LEU A 298 -0.41 12.26 -16.52
N ARG A 299 -1.69 12.53 -16.26
CA ARG A 299 -2.61 12.99 -17.32
C ARG A 299 -2.20 14.33 -17.90
N LEU A 300 -1.80 15.29 -17.05
CA LEU A 300 -1.27 16.58 -17.50
C LEU A 300 -0.05 16.45 -18.40
N LEU A 301 0.81 15.48 -18.11
CA LEU A 301 1.99 15.17 -18.92
C LEU A 301 1.66 14.40 -20.20
N GLY A 302 0.39 14.07 -20.49
CA GLY A 302 0.00 13.39 -21.72
C GLY A 302 0.28 11.88 -21.73
N TYR A 303 0.23 11.22 -20.58
CA TYR A 303 0.39 9.76 -20.50
C TYR A 303 -0.73 8.94 -21.18
N GLY A 304 -1.78 9.60 -21.70
CA GLY A 304 -2.91 8.93 -22.37
C GLY A 304 -2.58 8.21 -23.67
N ASP A 305 -1.49 8.57 -24.34
CA ASP A 305 -1.11 8.01 -25.63
C ASP A 305 -0.30 6.71 -25.46
N GLY A 306 -1.01 5.57 -25.48
CA GLY A 306 -0.40 4.24 -25.39
C GLY A 306 -0.14 3.71 -23.97
N VAL A 307 -0.25 4.55 -22.94
CA VAL A 307 -0.10 4.16 -21.54
C VAL A 307 -1.45 4.24 -20.83
N ARG A 308 -1.89 3.12 -20.24
CA ARG A 308 -3.17 3.07 -19.52
C ARG A 308 -2.98 3.38 -18.05
N LEU A 309 -3.72 4.37 -17.54
CA LEU A 309 -3.70 4.80 -16.15
C LEU A 309 -4.94 4.26 -15.42
N TYR A 310 -4.70 3.47 -14.37
CA TYR A 310 -5.76 2.93 -13.51
C TYR A 310 -5.57 3.45 -12.08
N PRO A 311 -6.25 4.55 -11.71
CA PRO A 311 -6.28 4.99 -10.32
C PRO A 311 -6.93 3.93 -9.43
N HIS A 312 -6.53 3.89 -8.17
CA HIS A 312 -7.21 3.05 -7.20
C HIS A 312 -8.67 3.51 -7.00
N ARG A 313 -9.51 2.64 -6.47
CA ARG A 313 -10.92 2.95 -6.23
C ARG A 313 -11.16 3.15 -4.75
N TYR A 314 -11.91 4.20 -4.46
CA TYR A 314 -12.49 4.45 -3.15
C TYR A 314 -13.95 4.00 -3.10
#